data_08f5c4af7af3b935f47f3750cbd5dc81
#
_entry.id   08f5c4af7af3b935f47f3750cbd5dc81
#
_cell.length_a   1.000
_cell.length_b   1.000
_cell.length_c   1.000
_cell.angle_alpha   90.00
_cell.angle_beta   90.00
_cell.angle_gamma   90.00
#
_symmetry.space_group_name_H-M   'P 1'
#
loop_
_entity.id
_entity.type
_entity.pdbx_description
1 polymer ?
#
loop_
_entity_poly.entity_id
_entity_poly.type
_entity_poly.pdbx_seq_one_letter_code
_entity_poly.pdbx_strand_id
1 'polypeptide(L)'
;MLIFDDKAYLRYTIQNTGDKDFAFTAMSLEVSDGKEATPLTAVVNQSKTDNSLAPGESLTGVIVFDPKQVGTKQRLTLFVRGEDSAELAHVTIQQ
;
A
#
# COMPACT_ATOMS: atom_id res chain seq x y z
N MET A 1 0.22 -8.16 9.30
CA MET A 1 0.86 -6.93 9.79
C MET A 1 1.54 -7.22 11.12
N LEU A 2 2.74 -6.71 11.30
CA LEU A 2 3.53 -6.89 12.51
C LEU A 2 3.64 -5.56 13.25
N ILE A 3 3.44 -5.56 14.57
CA ILE A 3 3.66 -4.38 15.40
C ILE A 3 4.86 -4.63 16.30
N PHE A 4 5.84 -3.74 16.23
CA PHE A 4 7.08 -3.86 16.98
C PHE A 4 7.60 -2.46 17.32
N ASP A 5 7.96 -2.23 18.58
CA ASP A 5 8.54 -0.97 19.05
C ASP A 5 7.69 0.26 18.67
N ASP A 6 6.38 0.15 18.94
CA ASP A 6 5.37 1.19 18.67
C ASP A 6 5.22 1.54 17.19
N LYS A 7 5.72 0.69 16.30
CA LYS A 7 5.57 0.85 14.85
C LYS A 7 4.86 -0.34 14.26
N ALA A 8 4.08 -0.09 13.22
CA ALA A 8 3.45 -1.14 12.42
C ALA A 8 4.22 -1.34 11.13
N TYR A 9 4.43 -2.60 10.79
CA TYR A 9 5.15 -3.01 9.57
C TYR A 9 4.18 -3.82 8.72
N LEU A 10 3.87 -3.31 7.55
CA LEU A 10 2.97 -3.97 6.60
C LEU A 10 3.79 -4.44 5.41
N ARG A 11 3.91 -5.77 5.26
CA ARG A 11 4.58 -6.36 4.11
C ARG A 11 3.57 -6.54 2.99
N TYR A 12 3.98 -6.21 1.77
CA TYR A 12 3.12 -6.35 0.59
C TYR A 12 3.90 -6.97 -0.57
N THR A 13 3.16 -7.58 -1.48
CA THR A 13 3.69 -8.08 -2.74
C THR A 13 2.75 -7.65 -3.86
N ILE A 14 3.32 -7.09 -4.93
CA ILE A 14 2.59 -6.78 -6.16
C ILE A 14 3.14 -7.69 -7.24
N GLN A 15 2.26 -8.43 -7.91
CA GLN A 15 2.63 -9.28 -9.03
C GLN A 15 1.85 -8.87 -10.27
N ASN A 16 2.56 -8.72 -11.39
CA ASN A 16 1.91 -8.46 -12.66
C ASN A 16 1.48 -9.80 -13.28
N THR A 17 0.19 -10.10 -13.21
CA THR A 17 -0.37 -11.34 -13.77
C THR A 17 -0.91 -11.13 -15.19
N GLY A 18 -0.82 -9.92 -15.73
CA GLY A 18 -1.26 -9.61 -17.09
C GLY A 18 -0.19 -9.92 -18.15
N ASP A 19 -0.51 -9.57 -19.38
CA ASP A 19 0.38 -9.80 -20.53
C ASP A 19 1.09 -8.53 -21.00
N LYS A 20 0.91 -7.42 -20.31
CA LYS A 20 1.57 -6.13 -20.60
C LYS A 20 2.27 -5.61 -19.36
N ASP A 21 3.23 -4.71 -19.56
CA ASP A 21 3.90 -4.06 -18.45
C ASP A 21 2.88 -3.28 -17.60
N PHE A 22 3.09 -3.35 -16.29
CA PHE A 22 2.26 -2.63 -15.31
C PHE A 22 3.13 -1.58 -14.63
N ALA A 23 2.70 -0.32 -14.69
CA ALA A 23 3.40 0.78 -14.04
C ALA A 23 2.45 1.51 -13.09
N PHE A 24 2.99 1.94 -11.94
CA PHE A 24 2.25 2.74 -10.99
C PHE A 24 3.13 3.91 -10.53
N THR A 25 2.50 4.98 -10.03
CA THR A 25 3.24 6.20 -9.62
C THR A 25 3.48 6.25 -8.11
N ALA A 26 2.56 5.71 -7.32
CA ALA A 26 2.65 5.78 -5.87
C ALA A 26 1.81 4.71 -5.21
N MET A 27 2.13 4.47 -3.94
CA MET A 27 1.29 3.68 -3.06
C MET A 27 0.84 4.58 -1.91
N SER A 28 -0.42 4.43 -1.51
CA SER A 28 -1.01 5.24 -0.45
C SER A 28 -1.68 4.32 0.56
N LEU A 29 -1.35 4.49 1.83
CA LEU A 29 -2.00 3.78 2.92
C LEU A 29 -3.00 4.75 3.55
N GLU A 30 -4.29 4.38 3.55
CA GLU A 30 -5.36 5.27 3.97
C GLU A 30 -6.26 4.61 5.00
N VAL A 31 -6.78 5.42 5.92
CA VAL A 31 -7.77 4.97 6.90
C VAL A 31 -9.13 5.53 6.53
N SER A 32 -10.18 4.76 6.76
CA SER A 32 -11.55 5.16 6.48
C SER A 32 -12.46 4.76 7.62
N ASP A 33 -13.38 5.65 7.97
CA ASP A 33 -14.46 5.37 8.93
C ASP A 33 -15.77 5.01 8.24
N GLY A 34 -15.74 4.84 6.93
CA GLY A 34 -16.91 4.55 6.12
C GLY A 34 -17.46 5.76 5.37
N LYS A 35 -16.95 6.97 5.65
CA LYS A 35 -17.37 8.20 4.97
C LYS A 35 -16.22 8.85 4.22
N GLU A 36 -15.07 8.98 4.87
CA GLU A 36 -13.91 9.62 4.28
C GLU A 36 -12.69 8.74 4.45
N ALA A 37 -11.79 8.79 3.47
CA ALA A 37 -10.49 8.15 3.54
C ALA A 37 -9.42 9.21 3.69
N THR A 38 -8.52 9.01 4.66
CA THR A 38 -7.46 9.96 4.96
C THR A 38 -6.10 9.25 4.80
N PRO A 39 -5.18 9.81 4.01
CA PRO A 39 -3.84 9.23 3.89
C PRO A 39 -3.08 9.26 5.20
N LEU A 40 -2.33 8.19 5.47
CA LEU A 40 -1.43 8.12 6.61
C LEU A 40 -0.03 8.57 6.21
N THR A 41 0.69 9.12 7.18
CA THR A 41 2.13 9.33 7.03
C THR A 41 2.81 7.98 7.19
N ALA A 42 3.53 7.54 6.16
CA ALA A 42 4.17 6.23 6.14
C ALA A 42 5.46 6.28 5.34
N VAL A 43 6.37 5.35 5.65
CA VAL A 43 7.61 5.16 4.91
C VAL A 43 7.50 3.85 4.13
N VAL A 44 7.78 3.90 2.84
CA VAL A 44 7.70 2.72 1.96
C VAL A 44 9.11 2.32 1.54
N ASN A 45 9.47 1.07 1.81
CA ASN A 45 10.72 0.46 1.35
C ASN A 45 10.37 -0.72 0.46
N GLN A 46 10.90 -0.76 -0.75
CA GLN A 46 10.56 -1.81 -1.69
C GLN A 46 11.79 -2.39 -2.39
N SER A 47 11.62 -3.59 -2.93
CA SER A 47 12.72 -4.36 -3.53
C SER A 47 13.22 -3.79 -4.86
N LYS A 48 12.45 -2.93 -5.51
CA LYS A 48 12.83 -2.25 -6.75
C LYS A 48 12.76 -0.75 -6.56
N THR A 49 13.59 -0.03 -7.29
CA THR A 49 13.59 1.44 -7.27
C THR A 49 12.60 2.02 -8.28
N ASP A 50 12.33 1.32 -9.38
CA ASP A 50 11.31 1.75 -10.33
C ASP A 50 9.97 1.09 -10.00
N ASN A 51 8.89 1.69 -10.47
CA ASN A 51 7.53 1.25 -10.22
C ASN A 51 6.92 0.61 -11.47
N SER A 52 7.72 -0.19 -12.18
CA SER A 52 7.28 -0.87 -13.39
C SER A 52 7.55 -2.36 -13.29
N LEU A 53 6.56 -3.16 -13.63
CA LEU A 53 6.64 -4.61 -13.57
C LEU A 53 6.32 -5.21 -14.94
N ALA A 54 7.25 -6.01 -15.46
CA ALA A 54 7.00 -6.81 -16.65
C ALA A 54 6.02 -7.95 -16.32
N PRO A 55 5.39 -8.55 -17.34
CA PRO A 55 4.51 -9.71 -17.10
C PRO A 55 5.21 -10.82 -16.31
N GLY A 56 4.55 -11.28 -15.25
CA GLY A 56 5.09 -12.30 -14.35
C GLY A 56 6.03 -11.79 -13.28
N GLU A 57 6.46 -10.54 -13.37
CA GLU A 57 7.38 -9.96 -12.40
C GLU A 57 6.66 -9.57 -11.10
N SER A 58 7.37 -9.66 -9.98
CA SER A 58 6.86 -9.32 -8.66
C SER A 58 7.72 -8.29 -7.98
N LEU A 59 7.09 -7.49 -7.12
CA LEU A 59 7.72 -6.48 -6.28
C LEU A 59 7.28 -6.72 -4.86
N THR A 60 8.22 -6.78 -3.92
CA THR A 60 7.89 -6.85 -2.49
C THR A 60 8.37 -5.59 -1.78
N GLY A 61 7.66 -5.23 -0.72
CA GLY A 61 8.04 -4.09 0.07
C GLY A 61 7.46 -4.14 1.47
N VAL A 62 7.85 -3.16 2.27
CA VAL A 62 7.37 -2.99 3.64
C VAL A 62 6.99 -1.53 3.82
N ILE A 63 5.81 -1.31 4.36
CA ILE A 63 5.34 0.03 4.75
C ILE A 63 5.42 0.13 6.26
N VAL A 64 6.07 1.16 6.76
CA VAL A 64 6.23 1.42 8.20
C VAL A 64 5.41 2.65 8.56
N PHE A 65 4.54 2.51 9.55
CA PHE A 65 3.67 3.62 9.98
C PHE A 65 3.38 3.52 11.48
N ASP A 66 2.87 4.61 12.04
CA ASP A 66 2.46 4.65 13.45
C ASP A 66 1.05 4.06 13.58
N PRO A 67 0.87 2.93 14.29
CA PRO A 67 -0.44 2.31 14.43
C PRO A 67 -1.46 3.16 15.16
N LYS A 68 -1.02 4.18 15.90
CA LYS A 68 -1.93 5.12 16.58
C LYS A 68 -2.74 5.97 15.62
N GLN A 69 -2.30 6.05 14.35
CA GLN A 69 -3.05 6.77 13.32
C GLN A 69 -4.34 6.03 12.91
N VAL A 70 -4.46 4.76 13.29
CA VAL A 70 -5.63 3.93 12.92
C VAL A 70 -6.50 3.74 14.15
N GLY A 71 -7.74 4.24 14.09
CA GLY A 71 -8.71 4.05 15.15
C GLY A 71 -9.32 2.65 15.14
N THR A 72 -9.92 2.24 16.28
CA THR A 72 -10.44 0.88 16.44
C THR A 72 -11.59 0.54 15.49
N LYS A 73 -12.32 1.56 15.01
CA LYS A 73 -13.45 1.38 14.09
C LYS A 73 -13.11 1.76 12.65
N GLN A 74 -11.86 2.08 12.39
CA GLN A 74 -11.41 2.48 11.06
C GLN A 74 -10.89 1.28 10.29
N ARG A 75 -11.04 1.35 8.96
CA ARG A 75 -10.47 0.39 8.03
C ARG A 75 -9.19 0.94 7.44
N LEU A 76 -8.22 0.07 7.31
CA LEU A 76 -6.94 0.40 6.72
C LEU A 76 -6.90 -0.20 5.30
N THR A 77 -6.64 0.64 4.31
CA THR A 77 -6.61 0.20 2.91
C THR A 77 -5.33 0.67 2.25
N LEU A 78 -4.68 -0.23 1.53
CA LEU A 78 -3.52 0.08 0.71
C LEU A 78 -3.99 0.30 -0.73
N PHE A 79 -3.66 1.47 -1.29
CA PHE A 79 -3.99 1.82 -2.67
C PHE A 79 -2.73 1.84 -3.52
N VAL A 80 -2.83 1.27 -4.72
CA VAL A 80 -1.82 1.42 -5.76
C VAL A 80 -2.37 2.44 -6.75
N ARG A 81 -1.66 3.54 -6.94
CA ARG A 81 -2.15 4.65 -7.74
C ARG A 81 -1.28 4.90 -8.96
N GLY A 82 -1.95 5.26 -10.05
CA GLY A 82 -1.30 5.65 -11.30
C GLY A 82 -1.26 7.16 -11.48
N GLU A 83 -1.18 7.60 -12.73
CA GLU A 83 -1.14 9.03 -13.07
C GLU A 83 -2.42 9.73 -12.60
N ASP A 84 -2.27 10.99 -12.18
CA ASP A 84 -3.37 11.82 -11.66
C ASP A 84 -4.07 11.18 -10.46
N SER A 85 -3.33 10.41 -9.68
CA SER A 85 -3.84 9.72 -8.49
C SER A 85 -4.96 8.71 -8.79
N ALA A 86 -5.03 8.21 -10.03
CA ALA A 86 -6.02 7.20 -10.40
C ALA A 86 -5.80 5.90 -9.61
N GLU A 87 -6.86 5.35 -9.08
CA GLU A 87 -6.79 4.07 -8.38
C GLU A 87 -6.60 2.93 -9.38
N LEU A 88 -5.49 2.20 -9.26
CA LEU A 88 -5.21 1.03 -10.09
C LEU A 88 -5.60 -0.26 -9.39
N ALA A 89 -5.43 -0.30 -8.08
CA ALA A 89 -5.76 -1.45 -7.25
C ALA A 89 -5.86 -1.02 -5.79
N HIS A 90 -6.56 -1.81 -4.98
CA HIS A 90 -6.58 -1.60 -3.55
C HIS A 90 -6.76 -2.92 -2.82
N VAL A 91 -6.34 -2.96 -1.56
CA VAL A 91 -6.59 -4.08 -0.67
C VAL A 91 -6.87 -3.55 0.73
N THR A 92 -7.93 -4.06 1.35
CA THR A 92 -8.26 -3.73 2.73
C THR A 92 -7.46 -4.65 3.65
N ILE A 93 -6.77 -4.04 4.61
CA ILE A 93 -5.91 -4.76 5.53
C ILE A 93 -6.75 -5.23 6.72
N GLN A 94 -6.68 -6.50 7.00
CA GLN A 94 -7.32 -7.05 8.19
C GLN A 94 -6.38 -6.94 9.37
N GLN A 95 -6.91 -6.44 10.46
CA GLN A 95 -6.15 -6.23 11.69
C GLN A 95 -6.44 -7.28 12.74
#